data_7bc2227d219ef74c2f35c29d8bf750f9
#
_entry.id   7bc2227d219ef74c2f35c29d8bf750f9
#
_cell.length_a   1.000
_cell.length_b   1.000
_cell.length_c   1.000
_cell.angle_alpha   90.00
_cell.angle_beta   90.00
_cell.angle_gamma   90.00
#
_symmetry.space_group_name_H-M   'P 1'
#
loop_
_entity.id
_entity.type
_entity.pdbx_description
1 polymer ?
#
loop_
_entity_poly.entity_id
_entity_poly.type
_entity_poly.pdbx_seq_one_letter_code
_entity_poly.pdbx_strand_id
1 'polypeptide(L)'
;SQNKYPFIGNSKKPFTTLVWLASKSVPVSSGDATAGFVFYQTKDGFKFKSIDGLMKQEPKNKNTPYYYTEVNINETETNNDFKILNYFTDKNQNLIEKLRVGAYSSETIFFNPLTGEVTPPEKRKFQFKKYQNEIENLGSKGKISLPKMSENSNESLGDAPTRIITGVLSIGTADSSVSKELNYDPGTYQAQSIMRYNLLLTQSISMMIPCNTNLSAGDVIDCRFPKISSEDENEIDTETSGSYIIKELCHHFEPNSSYTSLKLVRDNFGIKKIDK
;
A
#
# COMPACT_ATOMS: atom_id res chain seq x y z
N SER A 1 -14.12 -7.52 7.16
CA SER A 1 -13.87 -6.80 8.41
C SER A 1 -14.48 -7.55 9.59
N GLN A 2 -13.76 -7.57 10.68
CA GLN A 2 -14.18 -8.25 11.93
C GLN A 2 -15.16 -7.39 12.74
N ASN A 3 -15.08 -6.07 12.61
CA ASN A 3 -15.89 -5.15 13.37
C ASN A 3 -17.29 -4.97 12.79
N LYS A 4 -18.30 -5.06 13.62
CA LYS A 4 -19.61 -4.50 13.33
C LYS A 4 -19.56 -3.00 13.63
N TYR A 5 -19.79 -2.19 12.62
CA TYR A 5 -19.75 -0.72 12.74
C TYR A 5 -21.12 -0.12 12.39
N PRO A 6 -22.02 0.01 13.36
CA PRO A 6 -23.29 0.69 13.14
C PRO A 6 -23.05 2.19 12.94
N PHE A 7 -23.62 2.75 11.89
CA PHE A 7 -23.55 4.18 11.59
C PHE A 7 -24.81 4.65 10.88
N ILE A 8 -25.06 5.94 10.97
CA ILE A 8 -26.14 6.61 10.23
C ILE A 8 -25.51 7.24 8.99
N GLY A 9 -26.04 6.93 7.83
CA GLY A 9 -25.64 7.56 6.58
C GLY A 9 -25.97 9.07 6.61
N ASN A 10 -24.95 9.92 6.48
CA ASN A 10 -25.09 11.38 6.58
C ASN A 10 -25.17 12.04 5.20
N SER A 11 -26.04 11.55 4.33
CA SER A 11 -26.30 12.09 2.97
C SER A 11 -25.06 12.19 2.07
N LYS A 12 -23.99 11.46 2.37
CA LYS A 12 -22.79 11.37 1.53
C LYS A 12 -23.04 10.42 0.35
N LYS A 13 -22.31 10.66 -0.74
CA LYS A 13 -22.33 9.74 -1.89
C LYS A 13 -21.91 8.33 -1.44
N PRO A 14 -22.53 7.25 -1.95
CA PRO A 14 -22.24 5.87 -1.53
C PRO A 14 -20.76 5.51 -1.59
N PHE A 15 -20.06 5.87 -2.67
CA PHE A 15 -18.62 5.57 -2.81
C PHE A 15 -17.75 6.32 -1.79
N THR A 16 -18.09 7.56 -1.45
CA THR A 16 -17.42 8.30 -0.38
C THR A 16 -17.57 7.59 0.96
N THR A 17 -18.77 7.06 1.22
CA THR A 17 -19.03 6.28 2.44
C THR A 17 -18.23 4.97 2.44
N LEU A 18 -18.12 4.27 1.31
CA LEU A 18 -17.33 3.04 1.20
C LEU A 18 -15.84 3.29 1.40
N VAL A 19 -15.28 4.37 0.86
CA VAL A 19 -13.89 4.76 1.09
C VAL A 19 -13.66 5.11 2.56
N TRP A 20 -14.60 5.81 3.19
CA TRP A 20 -14.54 6.10 4.62
C TRP A 20 -14.61 4.83 5.47
N LEU A 21 -15.49 3.88 5.14
CA LEU A 21 -15.56 2.58 5.81
C LEU A 21 -14.27 1.75 5.61
N ALA A 22 -13.64 1.84 4.45
CA ALA A 22 -12.36 1.17 4.18
C ALA A 22 -11.27 1.60 5.15
N SER A 23 -11.21 2.90 5.49
CA SER A 23 -10.25 3.42 6.48
C SER A 23 -10.50 2.94 7.92
N LYS A 24 -11.71 2.44 8.20
CA LYS A 24 -12.14 1.93 9.51
C LYS A 24 -12.22 0.41 9.58
N SER A 25 -11.97 -0.27 8.46
CA SER A 25 -12.08 -1.73 8.39
C SER A 25 -10.85 -2.41 8.95
N VAL A 26 -11.09 -3.49 9.69
CA VAL A 26 -10.07 -4.32 10.34
C VAL A 26 -10.14 -5.73 9.76
N PRO A 27 -9.02 -6.41 9.51
CA PRO A 27 -9.01 -7.76 8.98
C PRO A 27 -9.70 -8.77 9.90
N VAL A 28 -10.26 -9.82 9.32
CA VAL A 28 -10.98 -10.87 10.06
C VAL A 28 -10.05 -11.94 10.59
N SER A 29 -8.95 -12.20 9.91
CA SER A 29 -8.05 -13.31 10.22
C SER A 29 -6.70 -12.81 10.71
N SER A 30 -6.09 -13.60 11.59
CA SER A 30 -4.72 -13.40 12.07
C SER A 30 -3.64 -13.42 10.96
N GLY A 31 -4.02 -13.73 9.73
CA GLY A 31 -3.12 -13.73 8.59
C GLY A 31 -3.04 -12.38 7.85
N ASP A 32 -4.00 -11.47 8.10
CA ASP A 32 -3.97 -10.10 7.60
C ASP A 32 -3.70 -9.19 8.79
N ALA A 33 -2.43 -9.00 9.08
CA ALA A 33 -1.96 -8.50 10.36
C ALA A 33 -2.29 -7.02 10.62
N THR A 34 -2.57 -6.21 9.57
CA THR A 34 -2.74 -4.77 9.73
C THR A 34 -4.04 -4.23 9.12
N ALA A 35 -4.61 -3.21 9.76
CA ALA A 35 -5.72 -2.45 9.20
C ALA A 35 -5.29 -1.70 7.93
N GLY A 36 -6.25 -1.42 7.07
CA GLY A 36 -6.07 -0.72 5.81
C GLY A 36 -6.73 -1.50 4.68
N PHE A 37 -7.84 -0.95 4.20
CA PHE A 37 -8.60 -1.51 3.10
C PHE A 37 -8.70 -0.49 1.98
N VAL A 38 -8.86 -0.98 0.77
CA VAL A 38 -9.11 -0.15 -0.42
C VAL A 38 -10.41 -0.58 -1.08
N PHE A 39 -11.14 0.43 -1.55
CA PHE A 39 -12.32 0.25 -2.37
C PHE A 39 -12.02 0.77 -3.78
N TYR A 40 -12.24 -0.06 -4.78
CA TYR A 40 -11.96 0.28 -6.17
C TYR A 40 -12.85 -0.50 -7.13
N GLN A 41 -12.90 -0.06 -8.38
CA GLN A 41 -13.66 -0.68 -9.44
C GLN A 41 -12.73 -1.33 -10.47
N THR A 42 -13.14 -2.49 -10.97
CA THR A 42 -12.50 -3.21 -12.08
C THR A 42 -13.56 -3.56 -13.13
N LYS A 43 -13.15 -4.12 -14.25
CA LYS A 43 -14.08 -4.66 -15.26
C LYS A 43 -15.06 -5.70 -14.69
N ASP A 44 -14.63 -6.43 -13.64
CA ASP A 44 -15.43 -7.48 -12.98
C ASP A 44 -16.30 -6.93 -11.83
N GLY A 45 -16.41 -5.61 -11.69
CA GLY A 45 -17.21 -4.92 -10.66
C GLY A 45 -16.38 -4.30 -9.53
N PHE A 46 -17.07 -4.03 -8.43
CA PHE A 46 -16.47 -3.36 -7.27
C PHE A 46 -15.73 -4.36 -6.38
N LYS A 47 -14.58 -3.93 -5.89
CA LYS A 47 -13.72 -4.69 -4.99
C LYS A 47 -13.50 -3.93 -3.69
N PHE A 48 -13.52 -4.66 -2.57
CA PHE A 48 -13.20 -4.16 -1.25
C PHE A 48 -12.20 -5.14 -0.62
N LYS A 49 -10.92 -4.78 -0.59
CA LYS A 49 -9.84 -5.68 -0.18
C LYS A 49 -8.88 -5.00 0.80
N SER A 50 -8.27 -5.80 1.69
CA SER A 50 -7.16 -5.34 2.52
C SER A 50 -5.90 -5.13 1.67
N ILE A 51 -5.05 -4.18 2.08
CA ILE A 51 -3.77 -3.92 1.41
C ILE A 51 -2.88 -5.16 1.51
N ASP A 52 -2.81 -5.81 2.67
CA ASP A 52 -2.05 -7.05 2.85
C ASP A 52 -2.56 -8.17 1.92
N GLY A 53 -3.89 -8.31 1.78
CA GLY A 53 -4.48 -9.27 0.85
C GLY A 53 -4.17 -8.98 -0.63
N LEU A 54 -3.97 -7.71 -1.00
CA LEU A 54 -3.50 -7.35 -2.34
C LEU A 54 -2.03 -7.72 -2.54
N MET A 55 -1.19 -7.53 -1.52
CA MET A 55 0.25 -7.81 -1.59
C MET A 55 0.61 -9.30 -1.55
N LYS A 56 -0.28 -10.14 -1.00
CA LYS A 56 -0.13 -11.62 -0.99
C LYS A 56 -0.37 -12.27 -2.35
N GLN A 57 -0.94 -11.54 -3.30
CA GLN A 57 -1.24 -12.10 -4.62
C GLN A 57 0.04 -12.46 -5.36
N GLU A 58 0.02 -13.57 -6.08
CA GLU A 58 1.08 -13.89 -7.03
C GLU A 58 0.99 -12.94 -8.24
N PRO A 59 2.15 -12.53 -8.80
CA PRO A 59 2.16 -11.74 -10.02
C PRO A 59 1.45 -12.46 -11.18
N LYS A 60 0.63 -11.75 -11.93
CA LYS A 60 -0.07 -12.27 -13.11
C LYS A 60 0.90 -12.78 -14.19
N ASN A 61 2.07 -12.21 -14.24
CA ASN A 61 3.14 -12.53 -15.19
C ASN A 61 4.35 -13.19 -14.53
N LYS A 62 4.14 -14.05 -13.52
CA LYS A 62 5.18 -14.70 -12.70
C LYS A 62 6.33 -15.32 -13.51
N ASN A 63 6.02 -15.93 -14.66
CA ASN A 63 7.01 -16.64 -15.49
C ASN A 63 7.68 -15.73 -16.52
N THR A 64 7.09 -14.58 -16.83
CA THR A 64 7.57 -13.66 -17.87
C THR A 64 7.39 -12.22 -17.37
N PRO A 65 8.39 -11.69 -16.63
CA PRO A 65 8.31 -10.30 -16.14
C PRO A 65 8.26 -9.31 -17.31
N TYR A 66 7.56 -8.20 -17.12
CA TYR A 66 7.69 -7.08 -18.06
C TYR A 66 9.10 -6.52 -17.98
N TYR A 67 9.72 -6.28 -19.12
CA TYR A 67 11.11 -5.80 -19.20
C TYR A 67 11.24 -4.56 -20.09
N TYR A 68 12.10 -3.66 -19.70
CA TYR A 68 12.48 -2.50 -20.50
C TYR A 68 13.86 -2.75 -21.12
N THR A 69 14.01 -2.39 -22.39
CA THR A 69 15.28 -2.42 -23.11
C THR A 69 15.34 -1.20 -24.03
N GLU A 70 16.45 -0.50 -24.01
CA GLU A 70 16.70 0.66 -24.86
C GLU A 70 17.00 0.27 -26.32
N VAL A 71 17.49 -0.94 -26.53
CA VAL A 71 17.85 -1.44 -27.86
C VAL A 71 16.59 -1.88 -28.60
N ASN A 72 16.45 -1.45 -29.86
CA ASN A 72 15.50 -2.07 -30.78
C ASN A 72 15.97 -3.50 -31.05
N ILE A 73 15.49 -4.44 -30.24
CA ILE A 73 15.78 -5.85 -30.45
C ILE A 73 15.14 -6.23 -31.78
N ASN A 74 15.96 -6.81 -32.64
CA ASN A 74 15.54 -7.33 -33.95
C ASN A 74 14.23 -8.12 -33.79
N GLU A 75 13.32 -7.95 -34.74
CA GLU A 75 11.95 -8.46 -34.78
C GLU A 75 11.77 -9.98 -34.59
N THR A 76 12.81 -10.70 -34.28
CA THR A 76 12.83 -12.17 -34.14
C THR A 76 12.56 -12.67 -32.71
N GLU A 77 12.43 -11.80 -31.70
CA GLU A 77 12.13 -12.25 -30.36
C GLU A 77 10.61 -12.37 -30.11
N THR A 78 10.22 -13.58 -29.74
CA THR A 78 8.84 -14.04 -29.54
C THR A 78 8.12 -13.44 -28.33
N ASN A 79 8.72 -12.52 -27.57
CA ASN A 79 8.18 -12.01 -26.31
C ASN A 79 7.91 -10.49 -26.30
N ASN A 80 7.64 -9.89 -27.45
CA ASN A 80 7.30 -8.45 -27.54
C ASN A 80 6.09 -8.03 -26.70
N ASP A 81 5.21 -8.96 -26.36
CA ASP A 81 4.03 -8.71 -25.52
C ASP A 81 4.36 -8.28 -24.09
N PHE A 82 5.55 -8.62 -23.61
CA PHE A 82 6.05 -8.28 -22.26
C PHE A 82 7.07 -7.13 -22.27
N LYS A 83 7.27 -6.48 -23.42
CA LYS A 83 8.18 -5.35 -23.52
C LYS A 83 7.52 -4.10 -22.92
N ILE A 84 8.25 -3.39 -22.07
CA ILE A 84 7.87 -2.05 -21.61
C ILE A 84 8.20 -1.06 -22.72
N LEU A 85 7.20 -0.34 -23.24
CA LEU A 85 7.36 0.63 -24.32
C LEU A 85 7.99 1.93 -23.79
N ASN A 86 7.53 2.37 -22.62
CA ASN A 86 8.06 3.54 -21.94
C ASN A 86 7.75 3.44 -20.44
N TYR A 87 8.59 4.03 -19.60
CA TYR A 87 8.32 4.15 -18.18
C TYR A 87 8.88 5.44 -17.60
N PHE A 88 8.27 5.89 -16.53
CA PHE A 88 8.70 7.06 -15.78
C PHE A 88 8.45 6.83 -14.28
N THR A 89 9.46 7.15 -13.47
CA THR A 89 9.32 7.09 -12.01
C THR A 89 8.65 8.36 -11.50
N ASP A 90 7.38 8.29 -11.18
CA ASP A 90 6.58 9.44 -10.69
C ASP A 90 6.96 9.82 -9.28
N LYS A 91 7.17 8.83 -8.42
CA LYS A 91 7.47 9.03 -7.00
C LYS A 91 8.48 8.02 -6.51
N ASN A 92 9.46 8.51 -5.81
CA ASN A 92 10.37 7.73 -4.98
C ASN A 92 10.18 8.13 -3.51
N GLN A 93 10.78 7.41 -2.59
CA GLN A 93 10.57 7.61 -1.15
C GLN A 93 10.75 9.07 -0.71
N ASN A 94 9.74 9.62 -0.02
CA ASN A 94 9.82 10.88 0.69
C ASN A 94 9.73 10.63 2.20
N LEU A 95 10.88 10.57 2.86
CA LEU A 95 10.98 10.28 4.30
C LEU A 95 10.31 11.38 5.15
N ILE A 96 10.54 12.63 4.79
CA ILE A 96 10.04 13.80 5.55
C ILE A 96 8.52 13.82 5.55
N GLU A 97 7.91 13.58 4.39
CA GLU A 97 6.45 13.52 4.25
C GLU A 97 5.87 12.41 5.13
N LYS A 98 6.45 11.22 5.10
CA LYS A 98 6.02 10.07 5.90
C LYS A 98 6.16 10.29 7.40
N LEU A 99 7.25 10.92 7.83
CA LEU A 99 7.43 11.33 9.22
C LEU A 99 6.36 12.34 9.63
N ARG A 100 6.13 13.38 8.82
CA ARG A 100 5.12 14.43 9.09
C ARG A 100 3.70 13.86 9.22
N VAL A 101 3.36 12.85 8.46
CA VAL A 101 2.04 12.17 8.53
C VAL A 101 1.96 11.20 9.71
N GLY A 102 3.08 10.85 10.34
CA GLY A 102 3.14 9.89 11.45
C GLY A 102 3.07 8.43 10.99
N ALA A 103 3.51 8.15 9.75
CA ALA A 103 3.45 6.79 9.19
C ALA A 103 4.33 5.79 9.95
N TYR A 104 5.44 6.23 10.52
CA TYR A 104 6.36 5.36 11.26
C TYR A 104 6.13 5.37 12.77
N SER A 105 5.76 6.52 13.33
CA SER A 105 5.42 6.62 14.75
C SER A 105 4.46 7.78 14.97
N SER A 106 3.44 7.54 15.76
CA SER A 106 2.45 8.54 16.16
C SER A 106 1.99 8.32 17.59
N GLU A 107 1.43 9.34 18.19
CA GLU A 107 0.73 9.26 19.47
C GLU A 107 -0.76 9.48 19.23
N THR A 108 -1.60 8.60 19.77
CA THR A 108 -3.05 8.68 19.63
C THR A 108 -3.69 8.97 20.96
N ILE A 109 -4.52 10.02 21.03
CA ILE A 109 -5.23 10.44 22.24
C ILE A 109 -6.72 10.56 21.90
N PHE A 110 -7.49 9.60 22.40
CA PHE A 110 -8.95 9.58 22.20
C PHE A 110 -9.69 9.80 23.50
N PHE A 111 -10.73 10.61 23.43
CA PHE A 111 -11.63 10.86 24.53
C PHE A 111 -12.89 10.00 24.40
N ASN A 112 -13.24 9.30 25.49
CA ASN A 112 -14.48 8.56 25.59
C ASN A 112 -15.57 9.44 26.22
N PRO A 113 -16.59 9.88 25.46
CA PRO A 113 -17.60 10.79 25.99
C PRO A 113 -18.57 10.15 27.00
N LEU A 114 -18.64 8.81 27.07
CA LEU A 114 -19.52 8.12 28.02
C LEU A 114 -18.85 7.92 29.37
N THR A 115 -17.58 7.60 29.42
CA THR A 115 -16.86 7.35 30.68
C THR A 115 -16.07 8.57 31.15
N GLY A 116 -15.88 9.57 30.28
CA GLY A 116 -15.01 10.72 30.56
C GLY A 116 -13.51 10.41 30.50
N GLU A 117 -13.15 9.19 30.11
CA GLU A 117 -11.75 8.73 30.09
C GLU A 117 -11.04 9.13 28.83
N VAL A 118 -9.71 9.25 28.95
CA VAL A 118 -8.79 9.51 27.82
C VAL A 118 -7.90 8.28 27.66
N THR A 119 -7.48 8.00 26.43
CA THR A 119 -6.56 6.88 26.13
C THR A 119 -5.39 6.85 27.13
N PRO A 120 -5.19 5.73 27.85
CA PRO A 120 -4.11 5.58 28.80
C PRO A 120 -2.73 5.78 28.14
N PRO A 121 -1.75 6.41 28.82
CA PRO A 121 -0.44 6.75 28.25
C PRO A 121 0.28 5.58 27.59
N GLU A 122 0.18 4.38 28.17
CA GLU A 122 0.81 3.15 27.69
C GLU A 122 0.23 2.65 26.35
N LYS A 123 -1.01 3.05 26.01
CA LYS A 123 -1.70 2.68 24.77
C LYS A 123 -1.65 3.75 23.68
N ARG A 124 -1.06 4.92 23.95
CA ARG A 124 -1.05 6.06 23.02
C ARG A 124 -0.07 5.88 21.88
N LYS A 125 1.10 5.26 22.18
CA LYS A 125 2.24 5.23 21.25
C LYS A 125 2.09 4.12 20.21
N PHE A 126 1.99 4.51 18.94
CA PHE A 126 2.12 3.64 17.79
C PHE A 126 3.54 3.69 17.24
N GLN A 127 4.12 2.52 16.88
CA GLN A 127 5.44 2.39 16.28
C GLN A 127 5.39 1.35 15.16
N PHE A 128 5.84 1.71 13.96
CA PHE A 128 5.95 0.82 12.81
C PHE A 128 6.78 -0.44 13.12
N LYS A 129 7.85 -0.28 13.90
CA LYS A 129 8.76 -1.36 14.28
C LYS A 129 8.06 -2.59 14.88
N LYS A 130 6.95 -2.39 15.59
CA LYS A 130 6.16 -3.48 16.20
C LYS A 130 5.46 -4.33 15.15
N TYR A 131 5.07 -3.73 14.02
CA TYR A 131 4.30 -4.37 12.96
C TYR A 131 5.14 -4.78 11.75
N GLN A 132 6.41 -4.40 11.73
CA GLN A 132 7.32 -4.59 10.60
C GLN A 132 7.45 -6.04 10.12
N ASN A 133 7.32 -7.00 11.04
CA ASN A 133 7.40 -8.42 10.73
C ASN A 133 6.04 -9.05 10.35
N GLU A 134 4.95 -8.34 10.62
CA GLU A 134 3.58 -8.82 10.43
C GLU A 134 2.97 -8.35 9.11
N ILE A 135 3.52 -7.27 8.55
CA ILE A 135 3.03 -6.69 7.29
C ILE A 135 3.54 -7.44 6.08
N GLU A 136 2.68 -7.63 5.10
CA GLU A 136 3.09 -8.11 3.78
C GLU A 136 3.71 -6.97 2.96
N ASN A 137 4.77 -7.30 2.23
CA ASN A 137 5.54 -6.38 1.40
C ASN A 137 5.71 -6.95 -0.02
N LEU A 138 5.79 -6.05 -1.01
CA LEU A 138 6.06 -6.41 -2.40
C LEU A 138 7.55 -6.49 -2.71
N GLY A 139 8.38 -5.74 -1.98
CA GLY A 139 9.84 -5.72 -2.17
C GLY A 139 10.59 -6.75 -1.33
N SER A 140 11.90 -6.88 -1.60
CA SER A 140 12.80 -7.81 -0.88
C SER A 140 13.23 -7.31 0.48
N LYS A 141 13.26 -5.99 0.68
CA LYS A 141 13.68 -5.37 1.92
C LYS A 141 12.49 -5.29 2.87
N GLY A 142 12.16 -6.40 3.53
CA GLY A 142 11.08 -6.45 4.53
C GLY A 142 11.28 -5.53 5.71
N LYS A 143 12.50 -4.99 5.92
CA LYS A 143 12.82 -4.06 7.00
C LYS A 143 13.21 -2.71 6.45
N ILE A 144 12.37 -1.71 6.66
CA ILE A 144 12.71 -0.32 6.40
C ILE A 144 13.65 0.13 7.53
N SER A 145 14.91 0.38 7.18
CA SER A 145 15.88 0.96 8.10
C SER A 145 15.77 2.47 8.05
N LEU A 146 15.32 3.08 9.13
CA LEU A 146 15.26 4.54 9.25
C LEU A 146 16.56 5.08 9.84
N PRO A 147 17.00 6.29 9.43
CA PRO A 147 18.17 6.93 10.00
C PRO A 147 18.07 7.07 11.53
N LYS A 148 19.20 7.02 12.20
CA LYS A 148 19.28 7.31 13.63
C LYS A 148 18.96 8.78 13.92
N MET A 149 18.41 9.07 15.09
CA MET A 149 18.12 10.44 15.52
C MET A 149 19.40 11.26 15.74
N SER A 150 20.47 10.61 16.21
CA SER A 150 21.82 11.17 16.29
C SER A 150 22.85 10.04 16.22
N GLU A 151 24.12 10.36 15.96
CA GLU A 151 25.21 9.39 15.86
C GLU A 151 25.35 8.51 17.11
N ASN A 152 25.10 9.10 18.29
CA ASN A 152 25.23 8.43 19.59
C ASN A 152 23.91 7.81 20.10
N SER A 153 22.80 7.93 19.34
CA SER A 153 21.51 7.40 19.74
C SER A 153 21.29 5.98 19.18
N ASN A 154 20.70 5.13 20.00
CA ASN A 154 20.18 3.85 19.54
C ASN A 154 18.76 3.97 18.94
N GLU A 155 18.14 5.15 19.05
CA GLU A 155 16.80 5.42 18.54
C GLU A 155 16.87 5.90 17.09
N SER A 156 15.94 5.42 16.28
CA SER A 156 15.73 5.86 14.90
C SER A 156 14.68 6.96 14.83
N LEU A 157 14.63 7.69 13.71
CA LEU A 157 13.59 8.69 13.45
C LEU A 157 12.16 8.10 13.49
N GLY A 158 12.01 6.79 13.36
CA GLY A 158 10.73 6.10 13.47
C GLY A 158 10.35 5.70 14.89
N ASP A 159 11.19 5.91 15.88
CA ASP A 159 10.93 5.52 17.28
C ASP A 159 10.25 6.64 18.07
N ALA A 160 10.49 7.91 17.70
CA ALA A 160 9.84 9.06 18.32
C ALA A 160 8.51 9.39 17.63
N PRO A 161 7.42 9.68 18.38
CA PRO A 161 6.17 10.12 17.79
C PRO A 161 6.36 11.45 17.04
N THR A 162 6.06 11.43 15.74
CA THR A 162 6.19 12.60 14.87
C THR A 162 4.86 13.30 14.63
N ARG A 163 3.76 12.67 15.05
CA ARG A 163 2.41 13.22 14.96
C ARG A 163 1.57 12.82 16.16
N ILE A 164 0.76 13.75 16.65
CA ILE A 164 -0.30 13.49 17.63
C ILE A 164 -1.63 13.48 16.90
N ILE A 165 -2.41 12.41 17.10
CA ILE A 165 -3.73 12.21 16.54
C ILE A 165 -4.73 12.25 17.69
N THR A 166 -5.63 13.21 17.67
CA THR A 166 -6.66 13.36 18.70
C THR A 166 -8.04 13.13 18.11
N GLY A 167 -8.96 12.63 18.92
CA GLY A 167 -10.33 12.42 18.50
C GLY A 167 -11.24 11.99 19.62
N VAL A 168 -12.49 11.75 19.27
CA VAL A 168 -13.51 11.19 20.16
C VAL A 168 -13.71 9.72 19.77
N LEU A 169 -13.75 8.81 20.76
CA LEU A 169 -14.07 7.43 20.51
C LEU A 169 -15.47 7.29 19.93
N SER A 170 -15.57 6.61 18.82
CA SER A 170 -16.84 6.18 18.25
C SER A 170 -17.30 4.94 18.98
N ILE A 171 -18.13 5.14 20.00
CA ILE A 171 -18.73 4.05 20.75
C ILE A 171 -19.99 3.62 20.03
N GLY A 172 -20.37 2.36 20.15
CA GLY A 172 -21.56 1.77 19.56
C GLY A 172 -22.84 2.56 19.80
N THR A 173 -23.96 2.02 19.47
CA THR A 173 -25.26 2.66 19.72
C THR A 173 -25.43 2.99 21.20
N ALA A 174 -26.17 4.05 21.52
CA ALA A 174 -26.54 4.40 22.91
C ALA A 174 -27.37 3.29 23.60
N ASP A 175 -27.82 2.31 22.82
CA ASP A 175 -28.57 1.16 23.32
C ASP A 175 -27.62 0.06 23.81
N SER A 176 -27.51 -0.06 25.11
CA SER A 176 -26.68 -1.08 25.79
C SER A 176 -27.15 -2.51 25.52
N SER A 177 -28.36 -2.72 25.01
CA SER A 177 -28.88 -4.05 24.66
C SER A 177 -28.28 -4.57 23.34
N VAL A 178 -27.82 -3.66 22.46
CA VAL A 178 -27.30 -4.00 21.14
C VAL A 178 -25.80 -4.24 21.14
N SER A 179 -25.03 -3.42 21.84
CA SER A 179 -23.59 -3.65 21.99
C SER A 179 -22.98 -2.82 23.13
N LYS A 180 -22.23 -3.46 24.01
CA LYS A 180 -21.39 -2.82 25.02
C LYS A 180 -19.97 -2.56 24.51
N GLU A 181 -19.64 -3.07 23.34
CA GLU A 181 -18.29 -3.01 22.76
C GLU A 181 -18.13 -1.79 21.90
N LEU A 182 -16.89 -1.34 21.78
CA LEU A 182 -16.49 -0.30 20.83
C LEU A 182 -16.71 -0.79 19.40
N ASN A 183 -17.31 0.04 18.56
CA ASN A 183 -17.50 -0.29 17.15
C ASN A 183 -16.15 -0.42 16.41
N TYR A 184 -15.15 0.31 16.86
CA TYR A 184 -13.84 0.43 16.26
C TYR A 184 -12.86 0.98 17.30
N ASP A 185 -11.68 0.35 17.43
CA ASP A 185 -10.59 0.89 18.24
C ASP A 185 -9.71 1.82 17.38
N PRO A 186 -9.91 3.13 17.44
CA PRO A 186 -9.12 4.07 16.65
C PRO A 186 -7.68 4.17 17.17
N GLY A 187 -7.41 3.83 18.43
CA GLY A 187 -6.08 3.95 19.02
C GLY A 187 -5.03 3.10 18.31
N THR A 188 -5.40 1.87 17.96
CA THR A 188 -4.50 0.93 17.30
C THR A 188 -4.65 0.95 15.78
N TYR A 189 -5.88 0.76 15.30
CA TYR A 189 -6.12 0.49 13.88
C TYR A 189 -6.08 1.72 12.98
N GLN A 190 -6.41 2.90 13.50
CA GLN A 190 -6.29 4.12 12.72
C GLN A 190 -4.84 4.44 12.37
N ALA A 191 -3.93 4.30 13.34
CA ALA A 191 -2.51 4.50 13.11
C ALA A 191 -1.94 3.47 12.12
N GLN A 192 -2.37 2.19 12.22
CA GLN A 192 -2.03 1.15 11.24
C GLN A 192 -2.52 1.49 9.84
N SER A 193 -3.76 1.94 9.69
CA SER A 193 -4.31 2.33 8.38
C SER A 193 -3.52 3.49 7.77
N ILE A 194 -3.19 4.52 8.57
CA ILE A 194 -2.36 5.65 8.12
C ILE A 194 -0.98 5.15 7.66
N MET A 195 -0.36 4.28 8.43
CA MET A 195 0.90 3.64 8.06
C MET A 195 0.78 2.93 6.70
N ARG A 196 -0.19 2.02 6.55
CA ARG A 196 -0.34 1.21 5.33
C ARG A 196 -0.60 2.04 4.08
N TYR A 197 -1.50 3.04 4.14
CA TYR A 197 -1.78 3.93 3.00
C TYR A 197 -0.54 4.74 2.59
N ASN A 198 0.24 5.22 3.55
CA ASN A 198 1.44 6.00 3.26
C ASN A 198 2.59 5.12 2.75
N LEU A 199 2.74 3.89 3.27
CA LEU A 199 3.75 2.96 2.79
C LEU A 199 3.42 2.45 1.39
N LEU A 200 2.16 2.14 1.08
CA LEU A 200 1.75 1.67 -0.26
C LEU A 200 2.22 2.60 -1.39
N LEU A 201 2.28 3.90 -1.12
CA LEU A 201 2.70 4.91 -2.08
C LEU A 201 4.20 5.28 -1.95
N THR A 202 5.04 4.38 -1.47
CA THR A 202 6.49 4.63 -1.35
C THR A 202 7.13 4.83 -2.69
N GLN A 203 6.84 3.97 -3.65
CA GLN A 203 7.30 4.10 -5.02
C GLN A 203 6.11 4.03 -5.97
N SER A 204 6.12 4.90 -6.97
CA SER A 204 5.11 4.96 -8.03
C SER A 204 5.80 5.10 -9.38
N ILE A 205 5.36 4.30 -10.34
CA ILE A 205 5.88 4.26 -11.71
C ILE A 205 4.70 4.34 -12.67
N SER A 206 4.81 5.25 -13.63
CA SER A 206 3.95 5.28 -14.81
C SER A 206 4.62 4.48 -15.92
N MET A 207 3.89 3.56 -16.55
CA MET A 207 4.45 2.62 -17.52
C MET A 207 3.49 2.43 -18.69
N MET A 208 4.02 2.24 -19.88
CA MET A 208 3.27 1.86 -21.09
C MET A 208 3.73 0.49 -21.57
N ILE A 209 2.76 -0.38 -21.86
CA ILE A 209 2.98 -1.75 -22.36
C ILE A 209 2.09 -2.01 -23.59
N PRO A 210 2.39 -3.02 -24.42
CA PRO A 210 1.45 -3.52 -25.41
C PRO A 210 0.10 -3.82 -24.78
N CYS A 211 -0.98 -3.69 -25.55
CA CYS A 211 -2.33 -3.80 -25.03
C CYS A 211 -2.60 -5.17 -24.39
N ASN A 212 -2.87 -5.18 -23.08
CA ASN A 212 -3.21 -6.39 -22.35
C ASN A 212 -4.51 -6.21 -21.55
N THR A 213 -5.62 -6.64 -22.13
CA THR A 213 -6.97 -6.52 -21.55
C THR A 213 -7.24 -7.50 -20.38
N ASN A 214 -6.31 -8.42 -20.09
CA ASN A 214 -6.42 -9.34 -18.95
C ASN A 214 -6.01 -8.71 -17.61
N LEU A 215 -5.36 -7.55 -17.66
CA LEU A 215 -4.97 -6.81 -16.46
C LEU A 215 -6.14 -6.02 -15.87
N SER A 216 -6.13 -5.88 -14.56
CA SER A 216 -7.11 -5.10 -13.81
C SER A 216 -6.44 -4.34 -12.67
N ALA A 217 -7.06 -3.25 -12.22
CA ALA A 217 -6.61 -2.55 -11.03
C ALA A 217 -6.61 -3.51 -9.82
N GLY A 218 -5.56 -3.43 -9.00
CA GLY A 218 -5.33 -4.33 -7.87
C GLY A 218 -4.61 -5.63 -8.20
N ASP A 219 -4.33 -5.92 -9.47
CA ASP A 219 -3.46 -7.05 -9.85
C ASP A 219 -2.00 -6.72 -9.53
N VAL A 220 -1.22 -7.75 -9.23
CA VAL A 220 0.22 -7.66 -9.07
C VAL A 220 0.91 -8.10 -10.35
N ILE A 221 1.90 -7.33 -10.79
CA ILE A 221 2.77 -7.65 -11.93
C ILE A 221 4.23 -7.51 -11.55
N ASP A 222 5.09 -8.29 -12.20
CA ASP A 222 6.54 -8.24 -12.02
C ASP A 222 7.19 -7.47 -13.17
N CYS A 223 8.10 -6.53 -12.84
CA CYS A 223 8.75 -5.63 -13.79
C CYS A 223 10.27 -5.67 -13.61
N ARG A 224 11.01 -5.58 -14.72
CA ARG A 224 12.47 -5.52 -14.76
C ARG A 224 12.91 -4.26 -15.48
N PHE A 225 13.71 -3.46 -14.79
CA PHE A 225 14.28 -2.22 -15.31
C PHE A 225 15.81 -2.36 -15.38
N PRO A 226 16.46 -1.79 -16.41
CA PRO A 226 17.91 -1.82 -16.53
C PRO A 226 18.55 -0.86 -15.52
N LYS A 227 19.77 -1.15 -15.14
CA LYS A 227 20.60 -0.28 -14.33
C LYS A 227 21.30 0.73 -15.23
N ILE A 228 20.94 2.01 -15.11
CA ILE A 228 21.40 3.10 -16.00
C ILE A 228 22.93 3.32 -15.95
N SER A 229 23.59 2.94 -14.85
CA SER A 229 25.04 3.19 -14.64
C SER A 229 25.92 1.97 -14.85
N SER A 230 25.41 0.90 -15.45
CA SER A 230 26.18 -0.34 -15.68
C SER A 230 26.84 -0.34 -17.03
N GLU A 231 28.08 -0.86 -17.11
CA GLU A 231 28.75 -1.19 -18.36
C GLU A 231 28.11 -2.42 -19.06
N ASP A 232 27.42 -3.26 -18.28
CA ASP A 232 26.67 -4.41 -18.79
C ASP A 232 25.21 -4.01 -19.07
N GLU A 233 24.83 -3.99 -20.33
CA GLU A 233 23.48 -3.64 -20.81
C GLU A 233 22.37 -4.54 -20.23
N ASN A 234 22.71 -5.70 -19.69
CA ASN A 234 21.79 -6.68 -19.10
C ASN A 234 21.68 -6.59 -17.57
N GLU A 235 22.43 -5.69 -16.92
CA GLU A 235 22.35 -5.57 -15.47
C GLU A 235 21.02 -4.93 -15.04
N ILE A 236 20.28 -5.67 -14.20
CA ILE A 236 18.97 -5.25 -13.71
C ILE A 236 19.14 -4.32 -12.50
N ASP A 237 18.45 -3.19 -12.50
CA ASP A 237 18.30 -2.37 -11.30
C ASP A 237 17.50 -3.14 -10.25
N THR A 238 18.21 -3.63 -9.24
CA THR A 238 17.60 -4.41 -8.15
C THR A 238 16.76 -3.59 -7.19
N GLU A 239 16.84 -2.26 -7.22
CA GLU A 239 16.05 -1.40 -6.35
C GLU A 239 14.69 -1.06 -6.96
N THR A 240 14.66 -0.76 -8.25
CA THR A 240 13.44 -0.39 -8.97
C THR A 240 12.72 -1.61 -9.53
N SER A 241 13.42 -2.67 -9.90
CA SER A 241 12.80 -3.91 -10.39
C SER A 241 12.07 -4.67 -9.28
N GLY A 242 11.06 -5.46 -9.66
CA GLY A 242 10.28 -6.32 -8.76
C GLY A 242 8.78 -6.20 -8.99
N SER A 243 8.02 -6.66 -8.00
CA SER A 243 6.56 -6.71 -8.07
C SER A 243 5.91 -5.37 -7.71
N TYR A 244 4.85 -5.04 -8.45
CA TYR A 244 4.06 -3.82 -8.29
C TYR A 244 2.57 -4.14 -8.32
N ILE A 245 1.75 -3.36 -7.60
CA ILE A 245 0.29 -3.36 -7.73
C ILE A 245 -0.11 -2.34 -8.79
N ILE A 246 -1.01 -2.73 -9.67
CA ILE A 246 -1.65 -1.83 -10.62
C ILE A 246 -2.65 -0.95 -9.86
N LYS A 247 -2.33 0.33 -9.73
CA LYS A 247 -3.21 1.33 -9.12
C LYS A 247 -4.29 1.78 -10.09
N GLU A 248 -3.89 2.13 -11.30
CA GLU A 248 -4.76 2.62 -12.37
C GLU A 248 -4.30 2.02 -13.70
N LEU A 249 -5.22 1.77 -14.60
CA LEU A 249 -4.90 1.38 -15.95
C LEU A 249 -5.89 1.99 -16.96
N CYS A 250 -5.40 2.22 -18.18
CA CYS A 250 -6.20 2.65 -19.30
C CYS A 250 -5.74 1.93 -20.56
N HIS A 251 -6.68 1.32 -21.27
CA HIS A 251 -6.43 0.73 -22.58
C HIS A 251 -6.70 1.77 -23.66
N HIS A 252 -5.72 1.98 -24.53
CA HIS A 252 -5.80 2.88 -25.67
C HIS A 252 -5.89 2.06 -26.95
N PHE A 253 -6.91 2.33 -27.75
CA PHE A 253 -7.12 1.70 -29.04
C PHE A 253 -7.13 2.77 -30.11
N GLU A 254 -6.12 2.76 -30.95
CA GLU A 254 -5.95 3.66 -32.09
C GLU A 254 -5.98 2.84 -33.40
N PRO A 255 -6.25 3.44 -34.57
CA PRO A 255 -6.33 2.68 -35.82
C PRO A 255 -5.10 1.84 -36.14
N ASN A 256 -3.91 2.31 -35.76
CA ASN A 256 -2.63 1.67 -36.09
C ASN A 256 -1.87 1.13 -34.88
N SER A 257 -2.37 1.34 -33.66
CA SER A 257 -1.68 0.92 -32.45
C SER A 257 -2.65 0.65 -31.32
N SER A 258 -2.28 -0.26 -30.43
CA SER A 258 -2.99 -0.46 -29.18
C SER A 258 -2.00 -0.65 -28.04
N TYR A 259 -2.20 0.08 -26.95
CA TYR A 259 -1.34 -0.02 -25.77
C TYR A 259 -2.13 0.16 -24.48
N THR A 260 -1.53 -0.25 -23.39
CA THR A 260 -2.09 -0.05 -22.04
C THR A 260 -1.15 0.85 -21.24
N SER A 261 -1.68 1.96 -20.73
CA SER A 261 -0.99 2.78 -19.76
C SER A 261 -1.32 2.31 -18.35
N LEU A 262 -0.30 2.18 -17.52
CA LEU A 262 -0.37 1.69 -16.15
C LEU A 262 0.21 2.71 -15.18
N LYS A 263 -0.43 2.89 -14.03
CA LYS A 263 0.19 3.49 -12.85
C LYS A 263 0.38 2.41 -11.81
N LEU A 264 1.62 2.19 -11.46
CA LEU A 264 2.06 1.14 -10.56
C LEU A 264 2.48 1.72 -9.22
N VAL A 265 2.21 1.01 -8.14
CA VAL A 265 2.62 1.40 -6.79
C VAL A 265 3.18 0.21 -6.04
N ARG A 266 4.10 0.50 -5.10
CA ARG A 266 4.56 -0.49 -4.12
C ARG A 266 5.06 0.18 -2.84
N ASP A 267 5.11 -0.59 -1.78
CA ASP A 267 5.41 -0.14 -0.43
C ASP A 267 6.90 -0.16 -0.07
N ASN A 268 7.71 -0.90 -0.83
CA ASN A 268 9.10 -1.15 -0.50
C ASN A 268 9.96 -1.32 -1.76
N PHE A 269 11.28 -1.37 -1.61
CA PHE A 269 12.27 -1.50 -2.68
C PHE A 269 12.77 -2.94 -2.82
N GLY A 270 13.33 -3.23 -3.98
CA GLY A 270 14.03 -4.47 -4.26
C GLY A 270 13.15 -5.62 -4.73
N ILE A 271 13.78 -6.67 -5.21
CA ILE A 271 13.12 -7.86 -5.74
C ILE A 271 12.85 -8.83 -4.59
N LYS A 272 11.60 -9.19 -4.36
CA LYS A 272 11.23 -10.23 -3.37
C LYS A 272 11.82 -11.56 -3.84
N LYS A 273 12.69 -12.17 -3.03
CA LYS A 273 13.15 -13.54 -3.28
C LYS A 273 11.94 -14.45 -3.09
N ILE A 274 11.54 -15.12 -4.13
CA ILE A 274 10.56 -16.20 -4.04
C ILE A 274 11.35 -17.38 -3.48
N ASP A 275 11.11 -17.72 -2.22
CA ASP A 275 11.62 -18.96 -1.65
C ASP A 275 11.06 -20.10 -2.51
N LYS A 276 12.00 -20.89 -3.09
CA LYS A 276 11.68 -22.04 -3.95
C LYS A 276 11.18 -23.20 -3.11
#